data_50772bbae93b8aedb1f8d1a5899b4b6e
#
_entry.id   50772bbae93b8aedb1f8d1a5899b4b6e
#
_cell.length_a   1.000
_cell.length_b   1.000
_cell.length_c   1.000
_cell.angle_alpha   90.00
_cell.angle_beta   90.00
_cell.angle_gamma   90.00
#
_symmetry.space_group_name_H-M   'P 1'
#
loop_
_entity.id
_entity.type
_entity.pdbx_description
1 polymer ?
#
loop_
_entity_poly.entity_id
_entity_poly.type
_entity_poly.pdbx_seq_one_letter_code
_entity_poly.pdbx_strand_id
1 'polypeptide(L)'
;MRSSLANRCQPFPSIQLALVAVLTLLVSGWTCSAMFRSCQGVADQPQIALLSPDSIPSNAESILLTVNGSGFTPQSRIMWNGNALQTRFLDPNHLQANITQQTFDSFGGSAGTNVQISVRSQALVDDSGCPIGGSSAFVVLVIN
;
A
#
# COMPACT_ATOMS: atom_id res chain seq x y z
N MET A 1 -6.02 -0.43 -29.00
CA MET A 1 -5.23 0.57 -29.73
C MET A 1 -4.53 1.41 -28.69
N ARG A 2 -3.21 1.23 -28.57
CA ARG A 2 -2.39 1.92 -27.57
C ARG A 2 -1.83 3.19 -28.19
N SER A 3 -2.25 4.36 -27.73
CA SER A 3 -1.66 5.63 -28.12
C SER A 3 -0.56 5.99 -27.13
N SER A 4 0.68 5.70 -27.53
CA SER A 4 1.88 6.14 -26.82
C SER A 4 2.09 7.62 -27.12
N LEU A 5 1.80 8.49 -26.19
CA LEU A 5 2.24 9.90 -26.25
C LEU A 5 3.66 10.01 -25.69
N ALA A 6 4.61 9.72 -26.54
CA ALA A 6 5.99 10.09 -26.29
C ALA A 6 6.15 11.61 -26.39
N ASN A 7 6.29 12.30 -25.28
CA ASN A 7 6.66 13.71 -25.23
C ASN A 7 8.11 13.84 -25.71
N ARG A 8 8.28 14.14 -27.00
CA ARG A 8 9.56 14.53 -27.57
C ARG A 8 9.75 16.03 -27.34
N CYS A 9 10.65 16.39 -26.46
CA CYS A 9 11.27 17.72 -26.50
C CYS A 9 12.19 17.77 -27.72
N GLN A 10 11.77 18.41 -28.78
CA GLN A 10 12.62 18.65 -29.94
C GLN A 10 13.27 20.03 -29.83
N PRO A 11 14.60 20.14 -30.05
CA PRO A 11 15.26 21.42 -30.22
C PRO A 11 15.00 21.92 -31.65
N PHE A 12 14.54 23.15 -31.80
CA PHE A 12 14.48 23.82 -33.10
C PHE A 12 15.85 24.31 -33.51
N PRO A 13 16.29 24.02 -34.75
CA PRO A 13 17.48 24.65 -35.30
C PRO A 13 17.09 25.94 -36.01
N SER A 14 17.60 27.07 -35.56
CA SER A 14 17.65 28.28 -36.37
C SER A 14 18.96 29.00 -36.11
N ILE A 15 19.86 28.79 -37.04
CA ILE A 15 21.03 29.56 -37.30
C ILE A 15 20.56 30.87 -37.95
N GLN A 16 20.68 31.98 -37.23
CA GLN A 16 21.00 33.34 -37.72
C GLN A 16 20.58 34.37 -36.69
N LEU A 17 21.59 35.02 -36.17
CA LEU A 17 21.68 36.37 -35.59
C LEU A 17 22.50 36.35 -34.28
N ALA A 18 23.81 36.34 -34.55
CA ALA A 18 24.83 36.20 -33.51
C ALA A 18 25.22 37.50 -32.80
N LEU A 19 24.33 38.46 -32.59
CA LEU A 19 24.70 39.70 -31.91
C LEU A 19 23.67 40.31 -30.95
N VAL A 20 22.51 39.72 -30.80
CA VAL A 20 21.52 40.09 -29.77
C VAL A 20 21.35 39.02 -28.71
N ALA A 21 22.07 37.92 -28.88
CA ALA A 21 21.90 36.69 -28.07
C ALA A 21 22.63 36.71 -26.72
N VAL A 22 23.39 37.73 -26.39
CA VAL A 22 24.17 37.72 -25.13
C VAL A 22 23.39 38.32 -23.97
N LEU A 23 22.32 39.08 -24.21
CA LEU A 23 21.56 39.70 -23.13
C LEU A 23 20.24 38.97 -22.80
N THR A 24 19.82 38.03 -23.62
CA THR A 24 18.58 37.23 -23.37
C THR A 24 18.86 35.84 -22.80
N LEU A 25 20.10 35.48 -22.59
CA LEU A 25 20.50 34.17 -22.04
C LEU A 25 20.34 34.05 -20.52
N LEU A 26 19.88 35.12 -19.83
CA LEU A 26 19.73 35.09 -18.37
C LEU A 26 18.27 34.88 -17.91
N VAL A 27 17.30 34.73 -18.79
CA VAL A 27 15.88 34.63 -18.40
C VAL A 27 15.19 33.39 -18.96
N SER A 28 15.82 32.62 -19.79
CA SER A 28 15.28 31.31 -20.20
C SER A 28 15.71 30.25 -19.20
N GLY A 29 15.32 30.45 -17.96
CA GLY A 29 15.15 29.33 -17.03
C GLY A 29 14.18 28.36 -17.69
N TRP A 30 14.71 27.27 -18.20
CA TRP A 30 13.92 26.12 -18.59
C TRP A 30 13.31 25.53 -17.32
N THR A 31 12.24 26.14 -16.86
CA THR A 31 11.38 25.48 -15.90
C THR A 31 10.64 24.37 -16.65
N CYS A 32 11.32 23.25 -16.88
CA CYS A 32 10.59 22.01 -16.89
C CYS A 32 10.00 21.87 -15.46
N SER A 33 8.90 22.54 -15.23
CA SER A 33 8.01 22.15 -14.15
C SER A 33 7.51 20.77 -14.54
N ALA A 34 8.33 19.75 -14.23
CA ALA A 34 7.78 18.44 -14.02
C ALA A 34 6.68 18.69 -13.00
N MET A 35 5.44 18.70 -13.45
CA MET A 35 4.30 18.62 -12.56
C MET A 35 4.44 17.26 -11.87
N PHE A 36 5.25 17.23 -10.82
CA PHE A 36 5.14 16.22 -9.80
C PHE A 36 3.73 16.38 -9.28
N ARG A 37 2.80 15.62 -9.82
CA ARG A 37 1.52 15.42 -9.18
C ARG A 37 1.88 14.84 -7.82
N SER A 38 1.92 15.71 -6.84
CA SER A 38 1.98 15.31 -5.46
C SER A 38 0.72 14.49 -5.24
N CYS A 39 0.86 13.18 -5.12
CA CYS A 39 -0.22 12.32 -4.66
C CYS A 39 -0.46 12.70 -3.19
N GLN A 40 -1.04 13.89 -2.96
CA GLN A 40 -1.48 14.37 -1.66
C GLN A 40 -2.84 13.75 -1.37
N GLY A 41 -2.76 12.66 -0.74
CA GLY A 41 -3.81 11.80 -0.34
C GLY A 41 -3.25 10.43 -0.56
N VAL A 42 -2.51 9.95 0.43
CA VAL A 42 -2.27 8.51 0.56
C VAL A 42 -3.66 7.96 0.74
N ALA A 43 -4.31 7.64 -0.39
CA ALA A 43 -5.64 7.08 -0.36
C ALA A 43 -5.54 5.82 0.48
N ASP A 44 -6.04 5.94 1.67
CA ASP A 44 -6.44 4.91 2.59
C ASP A 44 -5.52 3.68 2.63
N GLN A 45 -4.29 3.90 3.12
CA GLN A 45 -3.54 2.76 3.64
C GLN A 45 -4.40 2.12 4.73
N PRO A 46 -4.59 0.80 4.70
CA PRO A 46 -5.34 0.12 5.73
C PRO A 46 -4.73 0.42 7.10
N GLN A 47 -5.56 0.71 8.08
CA GLN A 47 -5.15 0.95 9.45
C GLN A 47 -5.78 -0.10 10.34
N ILE A 48 -5.00 -0.72 11.23
CA ILE A 48 -5.51 -1.62 12.26
C ILE A 48 -5.66 -0.83 13.55
N ALA A 49 -6.85 -0.87 14.12
CA ALA A 49 -7.13 -0.27 15.42
C ALA A 49 -7.10 -1.32 16.53
N LEU A 50 -7.66 -2.51 16.28
CA LEU A 50 -7.85 -3.53 17.31
C LEU A 50 -7.93 -4.92 16.69
N LEU A 51 -7.37 -5.91 17.39
CA LEU A 51 -7.57 -7.33 17.11
C LEU A 51 -8.56 -7.92 18.10
N SER A 52 -9.40 -8.83 17.66
CA SER A 52 -10.33 -9.56 18.53
C SER A 52 -10.37 -11.04 18.11
N PRO A 53 -9.90 -11.95 18.97
CA PRO A 53 -9.19 -11.70 20.23
C PRO A 53 -7.80 -11.08 20.04
N ASP A 54 -7.25 -10.46 21.08
CA ASP A 54 -5.88 -9.91 21.12
C ASP A 54 -4.82 -10.93 21.56
N SER A 55 -5.30 -12.07 22.08
CA SER A 55 -4.48 -13.22 22.39
C SER A 55 -5.23 -14.51 22.08
N ILE A 56 -4.49 -15.54 21.68
CA ILE A 56 -5.05 -16.85 21.33
C ILE A 56 -4.22 -17.98 21.92
N PRO A 57 -4.88 -19.07 22.39
CA PRO A 57 -4.17 -20.24 22.88
C PRO A 57 -3.57 -21.02 21.70
N SER A 58 -2.34 -21.49 21.88
CA SER A 58 -1.60 -22.27 20.87
C SER A 58 -2.22 -23.63 20.53
N ASN A 59 -3.07 -24.15 21.40
CA ASN A 59 -3.77 -25.43 21.24
C ASN A 59 -5.18 -25.30 20.68
N ALA A 60 -5.57 -24.12 20.22
CA ALA A 60 -6.90 -23.91 19.67
C ALA A 60 -7.03 -24.60 18.29
N GLU A 61 -8.06 -25.41 18.13
CA GLU A 61 -8.35 -26.07 16.84
C GLU A 61 -8.76 -25.07 15.76
N SER A 62 -9.52 -24.05 16.14
CA SER A 62 -10.00 -23.01 15.23
C SER A 62 -10.43 -21.78 16.01
N ILE A 63 -9.91 -20.62 15.61
CA ILE A 63 -10.27 -19.32 16.19
C ILE A 63 -10.59 -18.36 15.07
N LEU A 64 -11.68 -17.62 15.21
CA LEU A 64 -12.04 -16.54 14.31
C LEU A 64 -11.37 -15.25 14.80
N LEU A 65 -10.33 -14.82 14.09
CA LEU A 65 -9.66 -13.54 14.30
C LEU A 65 -10.40 -12.45 13.53
N THR A 66 -10.87 -11.44 14.23
CA THR A 66 -11.45 -10.22 13.64
C THR A 66 -10.45 -9.08 13.77
N VAL A 67 -10.15 -8.44 12.66
CA VAL A 67 -9.33 -7.23 12.59
C VAL A 67 -10.25 -6.05 12.40
N ASN A 68 -10.24 -5.14 13.38
CA ASN A 68 -10.98 -3.89 13.34
C ASN A 68 -10.04 -2.75 12.93
N GLY A 69 -10.52 -1.86 12.09
CA GLY A 69 -9.68 -0.78 11.58
C GLY A 69 -10.39 0.15 10.60
N SER A 70 -9.68 0.58 9.58
CA SER A 70 -10.24 1.41 8.51
C SER A 70 -9.48 1.23 7.20
N GLY A 71 -10.06 1.68 6.09
CA GLY A 71 -9.42 1.61 4.77
C GLY A 71 -9.34 0.19 4.20
N PHE A 72 -10.17 -0.74 4.68
CA PHE A 72 -10.19 -2.10 4.15
C PHE A 72 -11.02 -2.16 2.86
N THR A 73 -10.57 -3.01 1.94
CA THR A 73 -11.22 -3.29 0.66
C THR A 73 -11.52 -4.79 0.53
N PRO A 74 -12.37 -5.21 -0.41
CA PRO A 74 -12.59 -6.63 -0.69
C PRO A 74 -11.33 -7.40 -1.05
N GLN A 75 -10.28 -6.70 -1.50
CA GLN A 75 -8.97 -7.28 -1.85
C GLN A 75 -8.00 -7.28 -0.67
N SER A 76 -8.36 -6.70 0.46
CA SER A 76 -7.52 -6.69 1.66
C SER A 76 -7.30 -8.11 2.18
N ARG A 77 -6.06 -8.37 2.63
CA ARG A 77 -5.66 -9.65 3.22
C ARG A 77 -5.01 -9.40 4.57
N ILE A 78 -5.39 -10.20 5.55
CA ILE A 78 -4.71 -10.26 6.84
C ILE A 78 -3.41 -11.03 6.62
N MET A 79 -2.31 -10.47 7.10
CA MET A 79 -0.98 -11.05 7.02
C MET A 79 -0.56 -11.55 8.40
N TRP A 80 -0.12 -12.78 8.47
CA TRP A 80 0.42 -13.45 9.65
C TRP A 80 1.91 -13.62 9.47
N ASN A 81 2.74 -12.91 10.22
CA ASN A 81 4.19 -12.89 10.02
C ASN A 81 4.60 -12.68 8.55
N GLY A 82 3.86 -11.83 7.82
CA GLY A 82 4.10 -11.57 6.40
C GLY A 82 3.45 -12.57 5.42
N ASN A 83 2.81 -13.64 5.91
CA ASN A 83 2.10 -14.62 5.09
C ASN A 83 0.61 -14.28 5.02
N ALA A 84 0.04 -14.33 3.83
CA ALA A 84 -1.37 -13.99 3.62
C ALA A 84 -2.29 -15.10 4.14
N LEU A 85 -3.23 -14.73 5.00
CA LEU A 85 -4.30 -15.61 5.45
C LEU A 85 -5.49 -15.55 4.49
N GLN A 86 -6.29 -16.62 4.51
CA GLN A 86 -7.61 -16.62 3.89
C GLN A 86 -8.50 -15.64 4.64
N THR A 87 -8.73 -14.48 4.03
CA THR A 87 -9.39 -13.35 4.66
C THR A 87 -10.78 -13.16 4.09
N ARG A 88 -11.76 -13.00 4.97
CA ARG A 88 -13.12 -12.59 4.64
C ARG A 88 -13.26 -11.09 4.89
N PHE A 89 -13.63 -10.35 3.85
CA PHE A 89 -14.03 -8.96 3.97
C PHE A 89 -15.47 -8.88 4.47
N LEU A 90 -15.72 -8.13 5.52
CA LEU A 90 -17.06 -7.86 6.02
C LEU A 90 -17.53 -6.47 5.57
N ASP A 91 -16.73 -5.47 5.87
CA ASP A 91 -16.96 -4.07 5.54
C ASP A 91 -15.63 -3.28 5.60
N PRO A 92 -15.60 -1.97 5.25
CA PRO A 92 -14.38 -1.16 5.24
C PRO A 92 -13.64 -1.06 6.59
N ASN A 93 -14.26 -1.50 7.68
CA ASN A 93 -13.71 -1.44 9.03
C ASN A 93 -13.44 -2.82 9.64
N HIS A 94 -13.90 -3.90 9.01
CA HIS A 94 -13.84 -5.24 9.59
C HIS A 94 -13.38 -6.29 8.58
N LEU A 95 -12.33 -7.02 8.96
CA LEU A 95 -11.87 -8.23 8.28
C LEU A 95 -11.90 -9.41 9.24
N GLN A 96 -12.05 -10.60 8.70
CA GLN A 96 -11.99 -11.85 9.47
C GLN A 96 -11.08 -12.89 8.81
N ALA A 97 -10.38 -13.65 9.63
CA ALA A 97 -9.67 -14.84 9.21
C ALA A 97 -9.86 -15.96 10.22
N ASN A 98 -9.92 -17.19 9.74
CA ASN A 98 -9.96 -18.35 10.61
C ASN A 98 -8.53 -18.83 10.85
N ILE A 99 -8.10 -18.84 12.09
CA ILE A 99 -6.80 -19.33 12.54
C ILE A 99 -6.97 -20.79 12.97
N THR A 100 -6.23 -21.67 12.36
CA THR A 100 -6.25 -23.12 12.63
C THR A 100 -4.88 -23.60 13.05
N GLN A 101 -4.79 -24.83 13.55
CA GLN A 101 -3.51 -25.46 13.85
C GLN A 101 -2.56 -25.41 12.63
N GLN A 102 -3.09 -25.62 11.43
CA GLN A 102 -2.29 -25.50 10.20
C GLN A 102 -1.67 -24.11 10.00
N THR A 103 -2.34 -23.05 10.48
CA THR A 103 -1.77 -21.69 10.42
C THR A 103 -0.53 -21.57 11.30
N PHE A 104 -0.59 -22.12 12.51
CA PHE A 104 0.57 -22.16 13.42
C PHE A 104 1.72 -22.98 12.83
N ASP A 105 1.40 -24.15 12.30
CA ASP A 105 2.41 -25.08 11.73
C ASP A 105 3.08 -24.49 10.48
N SER A 106 2.31 -23.77 9.65
CA SER A 106 2.80 -23.24 8.37
C SER A 106 3.50 -21.88 8.50
N PHE A 107 3.01 -21.00 9.38
CA PHE A 107 3.44 -19.60 9.44
C PHE A 107 4.06 -19.21 10.78
N GLY A 108 4.18 -20.18 11.69
CA GLY A 108 4.74 -20.01 13.01
C GLY A 108 3.74 -19.41 13.99
N GLY A 109 3.99 -19.63 15.26
CA GLY A 109 3.16 -19.21 16.39
C GLY A 109 3.13 -20.34 17.43
N SER A 110 4.15 -20.39 18.28
CA SER A 110 4.21 -21.31 19.42
C SER A 110 3.73 -20.62 20.68
N ALA A 111 3.34 -21.37 21.68
CA ALA A 111 3.01 -20.83 23.00
C ALA A 111 4.13 -19.91 23.52
N GLY A 112 3.75 -18.75 24.05
CA GLY A 112 4.68 -17.74 24.55
C GLY A 112 5.34 -16.88 23.48
N THR A 113 4.91 -16.97 22.20
CA THR A 113 5.44 -16.15 21.12
C THR A 113 4.48 -15.02 20.73
N ASN A 114 5.04 -14.03 20.07
CA ASN A 114 4.29 -12.91 19.50
C ASN A 114 4.25 -13.05 17.98
N VAL A 115 3.08 -12.83 17.41
CA VAL A 115 2.83 -12.85 15.97
C VAL A 115 2.54 -11.45 15.48
N GLN A 116 3.17 -11.07 14.37
CA GLN A 116 2.90 -9.79 13.73
C GLN A 116 1.72 -9.92 12.78
N ILE A 117 0.66 -9.19 13.07
CA ILE A 117 -0.52 -9.08 12.22
C ILE A 117 -0.48 -7.73 11.50
N SER A 118 -0.60 -7.76 10.19
CA SER A 118 -0.78 -6.57 9.37
C SER A 118 -1.89 -6.81 8.33
N VAL A 119 -2.36 -5.76 7.71
CA VAL A 119 -3.31 -5.85 6.60
C VAL A 119 -2.64 -5.32 5.35
N ARG A 120 -2.71 -6.07 4.29
CA ARG A 120 -2.25 -5.66 2.97
C ARG A 120 -3.43 -5.54 2.03
N SER A 121 -3.65 -4.34 1.50
CA SER A 121 -4.56 -4.09 0.39
C SER A 121 -3.78 -4.10 -0.91
N GLN A 122 -4.37 -4.62 -1.97
CA GLN A 122 -3.74 -4.58 -3.28
C GLN A 122 -3.55 -3.12 -3.69
N ALA A 123 -2.34 -2.77 -4.11
CA ALA A 123 -2.09 -1.45 -4.66
C ALA A 123 -2.86 -1.32 -5.99
N LEU A 124 -3.81 -0.43 -6.02
CA LEU A 124 -4.51 0.02 -7.22
C LEU A 124 -3.95 1.38 -7.61
N VAL A 125 -4.18 1.79 -8.82
CA VAL A 125 -3.85 3.14 -9.27
C VAL A 125 -5.18 3.80 -9.58
N ASP A 126 -5.42 4.97 -8.99
CA ASP A 126 -6.61 5.75 -9.28
C ASP A 126 -6.56 6.37 -10.69
N ASP A 127 -7.64 7.00 -11.11
CA ASP A 127 -7.73 7.68 -12.42
C ASP A 127 -6.71 8.83 -12.55
N SER A 128 -6.14 9.29 -11.45
CA SER A 128 -5.08 10.31 -11.40
C SER A 128 -3.67 9.72 -11.51
N GLY A 129 -3.55 8.39 -11.53
CA GLY A 129 -2.26 7.68 -11.54
C GLY A 129 -1.60 7.57 -10.17
N CYS A 130 -2.32 7.85 -9.09
CA CYS A 130 -1.81 7.73 -7.73
C CYS A 130 -2.04 6.32 -7.16
N PRO A 131 -1.04 5.72 -6.49
CA PRO A 131 -1.21 4.43 -5.87
C PRO A 131 -2.17 4.53 -4.68
N ILE A 132 -3.20 3.69 -4.67
CA ILE A 132 -4.13 3.48 -3.58
C ILE A 132 -3.95 2.08 -3.02
N GLY A 133 -3.99 1.95 -1.71
CA GLY A 133 -3.72 0.69 -1.02
C GLY A 133 -2.32 0.67 -0.40
N GLY A 134 -1.89 -0.48 0.02
CA GLY A 134 -0.60 -0.66 0.70
C GLY A 134 -0.71 -1.61 1.88
N SER A 135 0.20 -1.48 2.82
CA SER A 135 0.22 -2.28 4.05
C SER A 135 0.01 -1.39 5.27
N SER A 136 -0.80 -1.87 6.22
CA SER A 136 -0.89 -1.25 7.54
C SER A 136 0.43 -1.37 8.31
N ALA A 137 0.57 -0.60 9.38
CA ALA A 137 1.47 -0.97 10.46
C ALA A 137 1.07 -2.36 11.01
N PHE A 138 2.02 -3.05 11.65
CA PHE A 138 1.72 -4.32 12.31
C PHE A 138 1.20 -4.10 13.73
N VAL A 139 0.35 -5.00 14.16
CA VAL A 139 -0.11 -5.13 15.55
C VAL A 139 0.31 -6.50 16.07
N VAL A 140 0.66 -6.58 17.32
CA VAL A 140 1.13 -7.82 17.94
C VAL A 140 -0.06 -8.60 18.48
N LEU A 141 -0.12 -9.88 18.11
CA LEU A 141 -1.03 -10.88 18.64
C LEU A 141 -0.24 -11.84 19.54
N VAL A 142 -0.69 -12.05 20.75
CA VAL A 142 -0.02 -12.91 21.73
C VAL A 142 -0.52 -14.34 21.58
N ILE A 143 0.40 -15.32 21.54
CA ILE A 143 0.09 -16.76 21.56
C ILE A 143 0.38 -17.29 22.97
N ASN A 144 -0.64 -17.81 23.64
CA ASN A 144 -0.56 -18.36 25.01
C ASN A 144 -0.44 -19.88 25.03
#